data_36dfadbca1b7f5b9eb6ca92696653f04
#
_entry.id   36dfadbca1b7f5b9eb6ca92696653f04
#
_cell.length_a   1.000
_cell.length_b   1.000
_cell.length_c   1.000
_cell.angle_alpha   90.00
_cell.angle_beta   90.00
_cell.angle_gamma   90.00
#
_symmetry.space_group_name_H-M   'P 1'
#
loop_
_entity.id
_entity.type
_entity.pdbx_description
1 polymer ?
#
loop_
_entity_poly.entity_id
_entity_poly.type
_entity_poly.pdbx_seq_one_letter_code
_entity_poly.pdbx_strand_id
1 'polypeptide(L)'
;MAGLIDAASQQIDSGTAYPPYNVAQIGEDEYRIELAVAGFSEDTLDIESHKNVLTVKGRKPLADTQDAPQYLHRGIAERGFERRFQLADHVIVTGADLQNGLLTLSLKRELPDALKPRKIAIGTNTIDETKQNLINSKSLRKRKSA
;
A
#
# COMPACT_ATOMS: atom_id res chain seq x y z
N MET A 1 11.69 10.11 -8.83
CA MET A 1 11.87 9.91 -7.44
C MET A 1 11.93 8.45 -7.05
N ALA A 2 13.05 8.07 -6.66
CA ALA A 2 13.25 6.71 -6.21
C ALA A 2 12.79 6.63 -4.78
N GLY A 3 12.24 5.58 -4.35
CA GLY A 3 12.02 5.36 -2.97
C GLY A 3 10.62 5.03 -2.53
N LEU A 4 9.65 5.24 -3.36
CA LEU A 4 8.32 4.84 -3.00
C LEU A 4 8.22 3.32 -2.98
N ILE A 5 8.65 2.72 -4.07
CA ILE A 5 8.70 1.28 -4.22
C ILE A 5 10.09 0.95 -4.68
N ASP A 6 10.79 0.28 -3.83
CA ASP A 6 12.19 0.10 -4.04
C ASP A 6 12.43 -1.27 -4.63
N ALA A 7 13.41 -1.85 -4.35
CA ALA A 7 13.99 -3.02 -4.92
C ALA A 7 13.08 -4.24 -5.04
N ALA A 8 11.87 -4.19 -4.56
CA ALA A 8 11.01 -5.36 -4.62
C ALA A 8 10.77 -5.85 -6.03
N SER A 9 10.60 -4.90 -6.95
CA SER A 9 10.39 -5.27 -8.34
C SER A 9 11.62 -5.93 -8.93
N GLN A 10 12.78 -5.58 -8.46
CA GLN A 10 14.02 -6.19 -8.93
C GLN A 10 14.17 -7.62 -8.47
N GLN A 11 13.77 -7.88 -7.25
CA GLN A 11 13.90 -9.22 -6.70
C GLN A 11 12.92 -10.19 -7.33
N ILE A 12 11.72 -9.72 -7.57
CA ILE A 12 10.67 -10.56 -8.08
C ILE A 12 10.83 -10.79 -9.56
N ASP A 13 11.40 -9.83 -10.21
CA ASP A 13 11.48 -9.84 -11.64
C ASP A 13 12.62 -10.70 -12.12
N SER A 14 12.40 -11.98 -12.11
CA SER A 14 13.39 -12.92 -12.61
C SER A 14 12.99 -13.36 -14.01
N GLY A 15 12.84 -12.42 -14.89
CA GLY A 15 12.59 -12.71 -16.29
C GLY A 15 11.15 -12.91 -16.68
N THR A 16 10.26 -13.18 -15.75
CA THR A 16 8.85 -13.35 -16.05
C THR A 16 8.06 -12.45 -15.15
N ALA A 17 7.97 -11.19 -15.52
CA ALA A 17 7.26 -10.19 -14.73
C ALA A 17 5.75 -10.39 -14.86
N TYR A 18 5.22 -11.35 -14.17
CA TYR A 18 3.79 -11.60 -14.18
C TYR A 18 3.19 -11.35 -12.78
N PRO A 19 2.14 -10.59 -12.68
CA PRO A 19 1.51 -9.80 -13.75
C PRO A 19 2.27 -8.52 -14.03
N PRO A 20 2.14 -7.96 -15.23
CA PRO A 20 2.72 -6.65 -15.51
C PRO A 20 2.08 -5.59 -14.62
N TYR A 21 2.84 -4.59 -14.30
CA TYR A 21 2.34 -3.55 -13.42
C TYR A 21 2.94 -2.20 -13.75
N ASN A 22 2.24 -1.16 -13.34
CA ASN A 22 2.70 0.22 -13.41
C ASN A 22 2.72 0.80 -12.02
N VAL A 23 3.66 1.72 -11.79
CA VAL A 23 3.68 2.53 -10.60
C VAL A 23 3.66 3.98 -11.06
N ALA A 24 2.68 4.74 -10.60
CA ALA A 24 2.51 6.12 -11.01
C ALA A 24 2.42 7.02 -9.79
N GLN A 25 3.02 8.19 -9.92
CA GLN A 25 2.83 9.26 -8.96
C GLN A 25 1.75 10.17 -9.52
N ILE A 26 0.64 10.29 -8.79
CA ILE A 26 -0.50 11.07 -9.25
C ILE A 26 -0.69 12.36 -8.47
N GLY A 27 0.10 12.57 -7.44
CA GLY A 27 0.07 13.77 -6.65
C GLY A 27 1.35 13.85 -5.85
N GLU A 28 1.46 14.86 -5.01
CA GLU A 28 2.69 15.06 -4.24
C GLU A 28 2.94 13.88 -3.29
N ASP A 29 1.89 13.43 -2.63
CA ASP A 29 1.98 12.32 -1.69
C ASP A 29 1.06 11.17 -2.07
N GLU A 30 0.65 11.12 -3.32
CA GLU A 30 -0.29 10.12 -3.79
C GLU A 30 0.29 9.31 -4.93
N TYR A 31 0.09 8.01 -4.84
CA TYR A 31 0.67 7.07 -5.78
C TYR A 31 -0.35 6.01 -6.16
N ARG A 32 -0.11 5.36 -7.26
CA ARG A 32 -1.00 4.34 -7.76
C ARG A 32 -0.19 3.19 -8.33
N ILE A 33 -0.57 1.98 -7.96
CA ILE A 33 -0.02 0.78 -8.55
C ILE A 33 -1.14 0.11 -9.33
N GLU A 34 -0.84 -0.27 -10.56
CA GLU A 34 -1.79 -0.95 -11.42
C GLU A 34 -1.22 -2.28 -11.84
N LEU A 35 -2.01 -3.34 -11.70
CA LEU A 35 -1.59 -4.66 -12.12
C LEU A 35 -2.60 -5.20 -13.13
N ALA A 36 -2.08 -5.72 -14.23
CA ALA A 36 -2.92 -6.32 -15.25
C ALA A 36 -3.23 -7.75 -14.85
N VAL A 37 -4.42 -7.97 -14.34
CA VAL A 37 -4.82 -9.27 -13.77
C VAL A 37 -6.06 -9.80 -14.47
N ALA A 38 -6.03 -9.79 -15.78
CA ALA A 38 -7.15 -10.30 -16.55
C ALA A 38 -7.45 -11.76 -16.16
N GLY A 39 -8.72 -12.04 -15.98
CA GLY A 39 -9.14 -13.38 -15.59
C GLY A 39 -9.22 -13.62 -14.10
N PHE A 40 -8.78 -12.69 -13.29
CA PHE A 40 -8.93 -12.78 -11.84
C PHE A 40 -10.15 -12.00 -11.37
N SER A 41 -10.71 -12.44 -10.27
CA SER A 41 -11.83 -11.75 -9.63
C SER A 41 -11.42 -11.35 -8.22
N GLU A 42 -12.28 -10.59 -7.56
CA GLU A 42 -12.01 -10.20 -6.19
C GLU A 42 -11.82 -11.41 -5.29
N ASP A 43 -12.55 -12.48 -5.57
CA ASP A 43 -12.47 -13.69 -4.74
C ASP A 43 -11.12 -14.40 -4.86
N THR A 44 -10.43 -14.20 -5.97
CA THR A 44 -9.16 -14.88 -6.21
C THR A 44 -7.96 -13.99 -5.98
N LEU A 45 -8.18 -12.74 -5.63
CA LEU A 45 -7.11 -11.80 -5.34
C LEU A 45 -7.05 -11.53 -3.85
N ASP A 46 -5.85 -11.45 -3.33
CA ASP A 46 -5.61 -11.17 -1.93
C ASP A 46 -4.54 -10.09 -1.81
N ILE A 47 -4.84 -9.06 -1.05
CA ILE A 47 -3.97 -7.91 -0.90
C ILE A 47 -3.70 -7.70 0.58
N GLU A 48 -2.43 -7.68 0.94
CA GLU A 48 -2.03 -7.54 2.33
C GLU A 48 -0.91 -6.52 2.46
N SER A 49 -1.02 -5.67 3.44
CA SER A 49 0.03 -4.69 3.74
C SER A 49 0.54 -4.96 5.15
N HIS A 50 1.84 -5.17 5.28
CA HIS A 50 2.45 -5.49 6.56
C HIS A 50 3.88 -4.97 6.59
N LYS A 51 4.17 -4.11 7.55
CA LYS A 51 5.53 -3.59 7.76
C LYS A 51 6.19 -3.07 6.48
N ASN A 52 5.50 -2.16 5.81
CA ASN A 52 6.01 -1.54 4.59
C ASN A 52 6.15 -2.50 3.41
N VAL A 53 5.58 -3.69 3.52
CA VAL A 53 5.54 -4.62 2.39
C VAL A 53 4.10 -4.81 1.97
N LEU A 54 3.85 -4.51 0.71
CA LEU A 54 2.56 -4.75 0.10
C LEU A 54 2.64 -6.02 -0.72
N THR A 55 1.80 -6.99 -0.39
CA THR A 55 1.78 -8.27 -1.08
C THR A 55 0.47 -8.43 -1.81
N VAL A 56 0.54 -8.74 -3.08
CA VAL A 56 -0.62 -9.02 -3.90
C VAL A 56 -0.50 -10.45 -4.41
N LYS A 57 -1.50 -11.26 -4.09
CA LYS A 57 -1.53 -12.65 -4.50
C LYS A 57 -2.74 -12.91 -5.37
N GLY A 58 -2.54 -13.69 -6.40
CA GLY A 58 -3.63 -14.16 -7.22
C GLY A 58 -3.65 -15.67 -7.22
N ARG A 59 -4.83 -16.22 -7.03
CA ARG A 59 -5.03 -17.66 -7.03
C ARG A 59 -5.77 -18.07 -8.28
N LYS A 60 -5.28 -19.12 -8.91
CA LYS A 60 -6.00 -19.74 -10.02
C LYS A 60 -6.35 -21.17 -9.60
N PRO A 61 -7.61 -21.51 -9.58
CA PRO A 61 -7.97 -22.89 -9.28
C PRO A 61 -7.37 -23.80 -10.35
N LEU A 62 -7.05 -25.02 -9.94
CA LEU A 62 -6.55 -25.98 -10.88
C LEU A 62 -7.62 -26.24 -11.93
N ALA A 63 -7.23 -26.05 -13.18
CA ALA A 63 -8.16 -26.28 -14.27
C ALA A 63 -8.50 -27.75 -14.36
N ASP A 64 -9.78 -28.04 -14.62
CA ASP A 64 -10.18 -29.38 -14.92
C ASP A 64 -9.55 -29.75 -16.27
N THR A 65 -8.64 -30.70 -16.24
CA THR A 65 -7.88 -31.04 -17.43
C THR A 65 -8.78 -31.63 -18.54
N GLN A 66 -9.95 -32.14 -18.17
CA GLN A 66 -10.86 -32.67 -19.17
C GLN A 66 -11.53 -31.58 -19.98
N ASP A 67 -11.73 -30.42 -19.37
CA ASP A 67 -12.41 -29.32 -20.03
C ASP A 67 -11.44 -28.24 -20.54
N ALA A 68 -10.14 -28.46 -20.34
CA ALA A 68 -9.16 -27.48 -20.77
C ALA A 68 -9.10 -27.41 -22.28
N PRO A 69 -9.19 -26.25 -22.89
CA PRO A 69 -9.05 -26.15 -24.33
C PRO A 69 -7.62 -26.40 -24.77
N GLN A 70 -7.49 -26.78 -26.00
CA GLN A 70 -6.16 -26.91 -26.60
C GLN A 70 -5.80 -25.57 -27.23
N TYR A 71 -4.79 -24.91 -26.69
CA TYR A 71 -4.40 -23.61 -27.22
C TYR A 71 -3.50 -23.75 -28.42
N LEU A 72 -3.85 -23.05 -29.50
CA LEU A 72 -2.97 -22.92 -30.63
C LEU A 72 -1.93 -21.83 -30.42
N HIS A 73 -2.28 -20.86 -29.61
CA HIS A 73 -1.38 -19.80 -29.14
C HIS A 73 -1.83 -19.38 -27.76
N ARG A 74 -0.89 -19.23 -26.89
CA ARG A 74 -1.23 -18.82 -25.51
C ARG A 74 -0.34 -17.67 -25.09
N GLY A 75 -0.88 -16.47 -25.21
CA GLY A 75 -0.17 -15.27 -24.81
C GLY A 75 -0.58 -14.69 -23.47
N ILE A 76 -1.68 -15.20 -22.91
CA ILE A 76 -2.16 -14.72 -21.62
C ILE A 76 -1.79 -15.75 -20.57
N ALA A 77 -1.00 -15.33 -19.61
CA ALA A 77 -0.62 -16.21 -18.51
C ALA A 77 -1.79 -16.34 -17.54
N GLU A 78 -2.27 -17.57 -17.38
CA GLU A 78 -3.37 -17.83 -16.46
C GLU A 78 -2.88 -18.68 -15.32
N ARG A 79 -2.09 -18.07 -14.45
CA ARG A 79 -1.48 -18.79 -13.35
C ARG A 79 -1.53 -17.93 -12.11
N GLY A 80 -1.40 -18.56 -10.96
CA GLY A 80 -1.29 -17.84 -9.72
C GLY A 80 0.01 -17.06 -9.65
N PHE A 81 0.01 -16.04 -8.84
CA PHE A 81 1.17 -15.19 -8.69
C PHE A 81 1.25 -14.63 -7.28
N GLU A 82 2.41 -14.15 -6.94
CA GLU A 82 2.62 -13.37 -5.73
C GLU A 82 3.58 -12.24 -6.06
N ARG A 83 3.14 -11.01 -5.84
CA ARG A 83 3.93 -9.81 -6.05
C ARG A 83 4.11 -9.11 -4.72
N ARG A 84 5.32 -8.71 -4.44
CA ARG A 84 5.63 -7.95 -3.24
C ARG A 84 6.24 -6.62 -3.62
N PHE A 85 5.77 -5.57 -2.96
CA PHE A 85 6.28 -4.23 -3.17
C PHE A 85 6.80 -3.70 -1.85
N GLN A 86 8.04 -3.25 -1.85
CA GLN A 86 8.62 -2.62 -0.68
C GLN A 86 8.26 -1.14 -0.70
N LEU A 87 7.42 -0.73 0.22
CA LEU A 87 6.95 0.65 0.29
C LEU A 87 7.90 1.48 1.14
N ALA A 88 8.01 2.76 0.79
CA ALA A 88 8.76 3.69 1.61
C ALA A 88 8.04 3.91 2.93
N ASP A 89 8.74 4.44 3.91
CA ASP A 89 8.15 4.72 5.20
C ASP A 89 6.98 5.68 5.05
N HIS A 90 5.95 5.44 5.83
CA HIS A 90 4.75 6.29 5.90
C HIS A 90 3.88 6.22 4.66
N VAL A 91 4.14 5.30 3.76
CA VAL A 91 3.25 5.05 2.63
C VAL A 91 2.26 3.98 3.03
N ILE A 92 0.99 4.30 2.89
CA ILE A 92 -0.08 3.36 3.23
C ILE A 92 -0.97 3.14 2.01
N VAL A 93 -1.61 2.00 1.99
CA VAL A 93 -2.58 1.67 0.96
C VAL A 93 -3.92 2.20 1.41
N THR A 94 -4.51 3.09 0.61
CA THR A 94 -5.78 3.72 0.96
C THR A 94 -6.96 3.06 0.29
N GLY A 95 -6.75 2.25 -0.73
CA GLY A 95 -7.85 1.57 -1.37
C GLY A 95 -7.37 0.64 -2.47
N ALA A 96 -8.28 -0.18 -2.92
CA ALA A 96 -8.04 -1.10 -4.01
C ALA A 96 -9.31 -1.23 -4.83
N ASP A 97 -9.15 -1.35 -6.13
CA ASP A 97 -10.27 -1.46 -7.04
C ASP A 97 -9.90 -2.40 -8.17
N LEU A 98 -10.84 -3.24 -8.56
CA LEU A 98 -10.65 -4.14 -9.69
C LEU A 98 -11.68 -3.82 -10.74
N GLN A 99 -11.21 -3.38 -11.90
CA GLN A 99 -12.09 -2.97 -12.96
C GLN A 99 -11.46 -3.26 -14.30
N ASN A 100 -12.20 -3.90 -15.17
CA ASN A 100 -11.74 -4.19 -16.52
C ASN A 100 -10.44 -4.99 -16.58
N GLY A 101 -10.25 -5.88 -15.60
CA GLY A 101 -9.03 -6.69 -15.55
C GLY A 101 -7.82 -5.97 -15.02
N LEU A 102 -8.02 -4.77 -14.48
CA LEU A 102 -6.94 -3.97 -13.94
C LEU A 102 -7.16 -3.78 -12.44
N LEU A 103 -6.23 -4.25 -11.65
CA LEU A 103 -6.25 -4.03 -10.21
C LEU A 103 -5.50 -2.75 -9.92
N THR A 104 -6.19 -1.79 -9.35
CA THR A 104 -5.63 -0.49 -9.03
C THR A 104 -5.53 -0.33 -7.53
N LEU A 105 -4.33 -0.06 -7.05
CA LEU A 105 -4.07 0.17 -5.64
C LEU A 105 -3.72 1.64 -5.46
N SER A 106 -4.44 2.28 -4.56
CA SER A 106 -4.18 3.69 -4.24
C SER A 106 -3.32 3.75 -2.98
N LEU A 107 -2.30 4.57 -3.03
CA LEU A 107 -1.37 4.71 -1.92
C LEU A 107 -1.18 6.18 -1.60
N LYS A 108 -0.91 6.43 -0.34
CA LYS A 108 -0.70 7.79 0.11
C LYS A 108 0.44 7.80 1.13
N ARG A 109 1.26 8.80 1.03
CA ARG A 109 2.30 9.03 2.02
C ARG A 109 1.73 9.96 3.09
N GLU A 110 1.72 9.47 4.32
CA GLU A 110 1.21 10.24 5.46
C GLU A 110 2.26 10.31 6.52
N LEU A 111 2.80 11.51 6.73
CA LEU A 111 3.73 11.71 7.82
C LEU A 111 2.97 11.90 9.11
N PRO A 112 3.36 11.23 10.19
CA PRO A 112 2.77 11.53 11.49
C PRO A 112 3.00 12.99 11.86
N ASP A 113 2.08 13.54 12.63
CA ASP A 113 2.18 14.93 13.04
C ASP A 113 3.50 15.23 13.74
N ALA A 114 4.02 14.27 14.45
CA ALA A 114 5.28 14.45 15.16
C ALA A 114 6.46 14.65 14.20
N LEU A 115 6.34 14.20 12.96
CA LEU A 115 7.42 14.32 11.99
C LEU A 115 7.19 15.46 10.99
N LYS A 116 6.04 16.12 11.06
CA LYS A 116 5.77 17.24 10.18
C LYS A 116 6.46 18.49 10.69
N PRO A 117 6.92 19.35 9.78
CA PRO A 117 7.45 20.63 10.21
C PRO A 117 6.39 21.42 10.96
N ARG A 118 6.81 22.09 11.99
CA ARG A 118 5.91 22.94 12.76
C ARG A 118 6.64 24.20 13.16
N LYS A 119 5.88 25.25 13.27
CA LYS A 119 6.45 26.51 13.68
C LYS A 119 6.51 26.58 15.21
N ILE A 120 7.60 27.16 15.70
CA ILE A 120 7.79 27.31 17.12
C ILE A 120 7.72 28.79 17.42
N ALA A 121 6.85 29.14 18.36
CA ALA A 121 6.69 30.54 18.76
C ALA A 121 7.88 30.98 19.61
N ILE A 122 8.34 32.20 19.35
CA ILE A 122 9.47 32.76 20.05
C ILE A 122 8.98 33.49 21.30
N GLY A 123 9.63 33.22 22.42
CA GLY A 123 9.34 33.94 23.63
C GLY A 123 8.08 33.54 24.38
N THR A 124 7.41 32.52 23.90
CA THR A 124 6.24 32.01 24.59
C THR A 124 6.33 30.49 24.65
N ASN A 125 5.62 29.90 25.56
CA ASN A 125 5.56 28.45 25.68
C ASN A 125 4.29 27.90 25.05
N THR A 126 3.83 28.51 24.00
CA THR A 126 2.53 28.22 23.45
C THR A 126 2.37 26.76 23.06
N ILE A 127 3.38 26.20 22.41
CA ILE A 127 3.34 24.79 22.01
C ILE A 127 3.39 23.89 23.22
N ASP A 128 4.26 24.21 24.15
CA ASP A 128 4.38 23.46 25.36
C ASP A 128 3.12 23.62 26.21
N GLU A 129 2.51 24.79 26.16
CA GLU A 129 1.26 25.02 26.86
C GLU A 129 0.16 24.09 26.40
N THR A 130 0.08 23.83 25.12
CA THR A 130 -0.96 22.94 24.62
C THR A 130 -0.79 21.53 25.19
N LYS A 131 0.41 21.01 25.14
CA LYS A 131 0.68 19.71 25.74
C LYS A 131 0.56 19.75 27.25
N GLN A 132 1.06 20.81 27.82
CA GLN A 132 1.03 20.97 29.25
C GLN A 132 -0.40 21.07 29.78
N ASN A 133 -1.25 21.75 29.03
CA ASN A 133 -2.65 21.85 29.42
C ASN A 133 -3.35 20.51 29.43
N LEU A 134 -3.02 19.67 28.46
CA LEU A 134 -3.59 18.32 28.43
C LEU A 134 -3.12 17.51 29.64
N ILE A 135 -1.84 17.60 29.96
CA ILE A 135 -1.29 16.89 31.10
C ILE A 135 -1.81 17.47 32.40
N ASN A 136 -1.83 18.78 32.50
CA ASN A 136 -2.30 19.44 33.72
C ASN A 136 -3.77 19.23 33.97
N SER A 137 -4.57 19.15 32.91
CA SER A 137 -5.98 18.82 33.05
C SER A 137 -6.17 17.50 33.80
N LYS A 138 -5.41 16.50 33.36
CA LYS A 138 -5.49 15.19 34.00
C LYS A 138 -4.98 15.23 35.45
N SER A 139 -3.91 15.95 35.69
CA SER A 139 -3.34 16.08 37.03
C SER A 139 -4.27 16.80 37.96
N LEU A 140 -4.88 17.88 37.50
CA LEU A 140 -5.79 18.64 38.29
C LEU A 140 -7.02 17.85 38.68
N ARG A 141 -7.51 17.01 37.77
CA ARG A 141 -8.63 16.14 38.12
C ARG A 141 -8.29 15.20 39.25
N LYS A 142 -7.10 14.65 39.21
CA LYS A 142 -6.64 13.77 40.27
C LYS A 142 -6.50 14.53 41.59
N ARG A 143 -5.95 15.74 41.54
CA ARG A 143 -5.77 16.55 42.77
C ARG A 143 -7.10 16.93 43.35
N LYS A 144 -8.07 17.28 42.52
CA LYS A 144 -9.37 17.67 43.00
C LYS A 144 -10.14 16.52 43.62
N SER A 145 -9.85 15.32 43.20
CA SER A 145 -10.49 14.16 43.78
C SER A 145 -9.82 13.69 45.06
N ALA A 146 -8.70 14.25 45.36
CA ALA A 146 -8.03 13.99 46.63
C ALA A 146 -8.42 15.07 47.64
#